data_38929290b889aeb83f14fdb8e1b9e950
#
_entry.id   38929290b889aeb83f14fdb8e1b9e950
#
_cell.length_a   1.000
_cell.length_b   1.000
_cell.length_c   1.000
_cell.angle_alpha   90.00
_cell.angle_beta   90.00
_cell.angle_gamma   90.00
#
_symmetry.space_group_name_H-M   'P 1'
#
loop_
_entity.id
_entity.type
_entity.pdbx_description
1 polymer ?
#
loop_
_entity_poly.entity_id
_entity_poly.type
_entity_poly.pdbx_seq_one_letter_code
_entity_poly.pdbx_strand_id
1 'polypeptide(L)'
;MVNEQDLLPQPAFGKQLKRLRQQRGLKQADLADDGGLSASYVSRIESGGRAATPHIAQLLAQRLGVEVTAFTGNREEELARMLADGQTALSTGDAVGAVRAFTEALGRAGRASLPLAWSLRQALTLALADLGRLSEWRAQQEAMVMLATDADAPHLLAQAKQGMSNCMRLAGENAPAYVAAREAYDLTRDHGLPTTLRAQCLIALIAAEVEIGRGAEATRHAEELLELLDDGVPASIRAQAHWAAATTLSSRGRHEEAVKLITAAMTELASGEDLITWARLRLAAVSIGQRAGEQVRDEWRASYREAAQVLRLAAVPVYEVQVHLSEARLAAEEGRVTDALAECEAALSRGELLSFRDRARARMLGARLRAELGQRARAVADLRAVAEDLQQAGAMDLAAEAWQTVADMALAGRDAE
;
A
#
# COMPACT_ATOMS: atom_id res chain seq x y z
N MET A 1 25.53 24.33 -12.91
CA MET A 1 24.96 25.39 -13.78
C MET A 1 23.45 25.35 -13.55
N VAL A 2 22.81 26.49 -13.30
CA VAL A 2 21.35 26.62 -13.14
C VAL A 2 20.71 26.56 -14.52
N ASN A 3 19.68 25.75 -14.70
CA ASN A 3 18.92 25.66 -15.94
C ASN A 3 17.74 26.65 -15.93
N GLU A 4 17.16 26.94 -17.08
CA GLU A 4 16.02 27.86 -17.20
C GLU A 4 14.79 27.40 -16.36
N GLN A 5 14.62 26.09 -16.23
CA GLN A 5 13.56 25.46 -15.42
C GLN A 5 13.77 25.59 -13.90
N ASP A 6 14.98 25.93 -13.45
CA ASP A 6 15.31 26.10 -12.04
C ASP A 6 15.03 27.54 -11.57
N LEU A 7 14.91 28.49 -12.49
CA LEU A 7 14.65 29.89 -12.17
C LEU A 7 13.19 30.10 -11.73
N LEU A 8 13.00 31.03 -10.80
CA LEU A 8 11.66 31.47 -10.42
C LEU A 8 10.88 31.92 -11.68
N PRO A 9 9.63 31.47 -11.87
CA PRO A 9 8.80 31.95 -12.96
C PRO A 9 8.44 33.42 -12.76
N GLN A 10 8.11 34.13 -13.87
CA GLN A 10 7.55 35.47 -13.75
C GLN A 10 6.13 35.42 -13.23
N PRO A 11 5.68 36.34 -12.36
CA PRO A 11 6.38 37.55 -11.91
C PRO A 11 7.26 37.36 -10.64
N ALA A 12 7.43 36.13 -10.13
CA ALA A 12 8.15 35.86 -8.89
C ALA A 12 9.63 36.25 -8.99
N PHE A 13 10.31 35.92 -10.10
CA PHE A 13 11.69 36.32 -10.37
C PHE A 13 11.86 37.84 -10.30
N GLY A 14 11.00 38.56 -10.99
CA GLY A 14 11.06 40.03 -11.01
C GLY A 14 10.85 40.68 -9.63
N LYS A 15 9.90 40.16 -8.85
CA LYS A 15 9.66 40.59 -7.46
C LYS A 15 10.88 40.35 -6.58
N GLN A 16 11.50 39.17 -6.70
CA GLN A 16 12.70 38.79 -5.94
C GLN A 16 13.90 39.68 -6.31
N LEU A 17 14.12 39.89 -7.61
CA LEU A 17 15.16 40.81 -8.12
C LEU A 17 14.99 42.20 -7.52
N LYS A 18 13.77 42.76 -7.60
CA LYS A 18 13.47 44.08 -7.06
C LYS A 18 13.74 44.16 -5.55
N ARG A 19 13.32 43.13 -4.79
CA ARG A 19 13.54 43.02 -3.35
C ARG A 19 15.01 43.04 -3.00
N LEU A 20 15.82 42.17 -3.64
CA LEU A 20 17.25 42.04 -3.39
C LEU A 20 18.00 43.33 -3.76
N ARG A 21 17.64 43.98 -4.88
CA ARG A 21 18.20 45.26 -5.28
C ARG A 21 17.90 46.35 -4.25
N GLN A 22 16.66 46.49 -3.83
CA GLN A 22 16.23 47.47 -2.83
C GLN A 22 16.90 47.27 -1.48
N GLN A 23 17.05 46.04 -1.03
CA GLN A 23 17.75 45.71 0.22
C GLN A 23 19.22 46.16 0.21
N ARG A 24 19.84 46.30 -0.98
CA ARG A 24 21.20 46.77 -1.16
C ARG A 24 21.31 48.27 -1.51
N GLY A 25 20.17 48.95 -1.54
CA GLY A 25 20.13 50.37 -1.87
C GLY A 25 20.49 50.72 -3.32
N LEU A 26 20.49 49.73 -4.22
CA LEU A 26 20.86 49.86 -5.61
C LEU A 26 19.71 50.38 -6.48
N LYS A 27 20.06 51.17 -7.52
CA LYS A 27 19.15 51.60 -8.60
C LYS A 27 19.13 50.53 -9.70
N GLN A 28 18.14 50.52 -10.56
CA GLN A 28 18.09 49.65 -11.73
C GLN A 28 19.27 49.82 -12.67
N ALA A 29 19.78 51.05 -12.76
CA ALA A 29 20.96 51.39 -13.55
C ALA A 29 22.26 50.77 -13.00
N ASP A 30 22.35 50.52 -11.71
CA ASP A 30 23.51 49.90 -11.07
C ASP A 30 23.64 48.40 -11.39
N LEU A 31 22.55 47.80 -11.84
CA LEU A 31 22.51 46.41 -12.34
C LEU A 31 22.67 46.33 -13.86
N ALA A 32 22.78 47.48 -14.57
CA ALA A 32 22.99 47.55 -16.02
C ALA A 32 24.47 47.41 -16.40
N ASP A 33 24.79 47.03 -17.64
CA ASP A 33 26.13 47.02 -18.19
C ASP A 33 26.16 47.38 -19.68
N ASP A 34 27.36 47.63 -20.18
CA ASP A 34 27.60 47.93 -21.60
C ASP A 34 27.55 46.69 -22.50
N GLY A 35 27.38 45.47 -21.89
CA GLY A 35 27.38 44.17 -22.57
C GLY A 35 26.00 43.57 -22.86
N GLY A 36 24.89 44.34 -22.73
CA GLY A 36 23.58 43.87 -23.12
C GLY A 36 22.50 43.89 -22.03
N LEU A 37 22.82 44.24 -20.78
CA LEU A 37 21.83 44.38 -19.69
C LEU A 37 21.57 45.88 -19.42
N SER A 38 20.60 46.47 -20.15
CA SER A 38 20.22 47.84 -19.92
C SER A 38 19.31 48.02 -18.69
N ALA A 39 19.27 49.24 -18.10
CA ALA A 39 18.33 49.56 -17.01
C ALA A 39 16.86 49.31 -17.43
N SER A 40 16.50 49.53 -18.69
CA SER A 40 15.19 49.20 -19.26
C SER A 40 14.94 47.70 -19.31
N TYR A 41 15.98 46.89 -19.53
CA TYR A 41 15.87 45.43 -19.49
C TYR A 41 15.61 44.94 -18.06
N VAL A 42 16.38 45.47 -17.07
CA VAL A 42 16.19 45.17 -15.64
C VAL A 42 14.76 45.53 -15.21
N SER A 43 14.29 46.72 -15.61
CA SER A 43 12.93 47.20 -15.32
C SER A 43 11.84 46.26 -15.85
N ARG A 44 12.01 45.74 -17.08
CA ARG A 44 11.07 44.77 -17.66
C ARG A 44 11.09 43.41 -16.96
N ILE A 45 12.24 42.97 -16.48
CA ILE A 45 12.33 41.76 -15.65
C ILE A 45 11.62 41.99 -14.32
N GLU A 46 11.90 43.12 -13.63
CA GLU A 46 11.28 43.44 -12.33
C GLU A 46 9.75 43.57 -12.40
N SER A 47 9.24 44.09 -13.53
CA SER A 47 7.80 44.20 -13.77
C SER A 47 7.11 42.89 -14.23
N GLY A 48 7.88 41.84 -14.48
CA GLY A 48 7.37 40.58 -14.99
C GLY A 48 7.14 40.51 -16.50
N GLY A 49 7.44 41.63 -17.23
CA GLY A 49 7.25 41.71 -18.67
C GLY A 49 8.30 40.97 -19.51
N ARG A 50 9.34 40.42 -18.88
CA ARG A 50 10.37 39.60 -19.54
C ARG A 50 10.94 38.55 -18.59
N ALA A 51 11.10 37.32 -19.09
CA ALA A 51 11.79 36.26 -18.37
C ALA A 51 13.30 36.46 -18.39
N ALA A 52 13.97 36.08 -17.30
CA ALA A 52 15.42 36.02 -17.25
C ALA A 52 15.93 34.69 -17.75
N THR A 53 16.96 34.69 -18.60
CA THR A 53 17.68 33.45 -18.94
C THR A 53 18.64 33.07 -17.81
N PRO A 54 19.11 31.81 -17.73
CA PRO A 54 20.11 31.38 -16.75
C PRO A 54 21.37 32.29 -16.73
N HIS A 55 21.83 32.70 -17.88
CA HIS A 55 22.95 33.61 -18.01
C HIS A 55 22.65 35.00 -17.38
N ILE A 56 21.49 35.56 -17.66
CA ILE A 56 21.06 36.84 -17.07
C ILE A 56 20.88 36.72 -15.54
N ALA A 57 20.30 35.60 -15.07
CA ALA A 57 20.16 35.34 -13.63
C ALA A 57 21.52 35.28 -12.94
N GLN A 58 22.51 34.65 -13.55
CA GLN A 58 23.87 34.54 -13.02
C GLN A 58 24.57 35.92 -12.98
N LEU A 59 24.41 36.71 -14.03
CA LEU A 59 24.94 38.08 -14.09
C LEU A 59 24.32 39.00 -13.02
N LEU A 60 22.98 38.93 -12.85
CA LEU A 60 22.28 39.70 -11.82
C LEU A 60 22.67 39.25 -10.41
N ALA A 61 22.85 37.94 -10.16
CA ALA A 61 23.32 37.40 -8.90
C ALA A 61 24.71 37.93 -8.54
N GLN A 62 25.64 37.90 -9.50
CA GLN A 62 27.01 38.41 -9.33
C GLN A 62 27.00 39.90 -8.95
N ARG A 63 26.19 40.71 -9.61
CA ARG A 63 26.08 42.14 -9.34
C ARG A 63 25.43 42.49 -8.03
N LEU A 64 24.49 41.68 -7.63
CA LEU A 64 23.88 41.79 -6.32
C LEU A 64 24.73 41.21 -5.19
N GLY A 65 25.84 40.52 -5.50
CA GLY A 65 26.65 39.82 -4.50
C GLY A 65 25.87 38.72 -3.77
N VAL A 66 25.07 37.96 -4.52
CA VAL A 66 24.33 36.82 -4.01
C VAL A 66 24.62 35.57 -4.85
N GLU A 67 24.38 34.42 -4.29
CA GLU A 67 24.36 33.16 -5.07
C GLU A 67 23.20 33.18 -6.07
N VAL A 68 23.38 32.57 -7.24
CA VAL A 68 22.32 32.46 -8.25
C VAL A 68 21.10 31.72 -7.75
N THR A 69 21.27 30.88 -6.73
CA THR A 69 20.22 30.20 -6.00
C THR A 69 19.19 31.12 -5.35
N ALA A 70 19.55 32.39 -5.12
CA ALA A 70 18.60 33.42 -4.67
C ALA A 70 17.49 33.71 -5.70
N PHE A 71 17.68 33.36 -6.95
CA PHE A 71 16.71 33.45 -8.05
C PHE A 71 16.13 32.13 -8.49
N THR A 72 16.52 31.06 -7.88
CA THR A 72 15.87 29.76 -8.11
C THR A 72 14.71 29.60 -7.17
N GLY A 73 13.64 28.95 -7.63
CA GLY A 73 12.60 28.51 -6.75
C GLY A 73 13.19 27.55 -5.72
N ASN A 74 12.74 27.65 -4.47
CA ASN A 74 13.03 26.57 -3.52
C ASN A 74 12.18 25.35 -3.94
N ARG A 75 12.68 24.65 -4.96
CA ARG A 75 12.00 23.51 -5.55
C ARG A 75 11.65 22.46 -4.48
N GLU A 76 12.54 22.28 -3.51
CA GLU A 76 12.29 21.37 -2.40
C GLU A 76 11.13 21.85 -1.53
N GLU A 77 11.00 23.15 -1.26
CA GLU A 77 9.89 23.71 -0.50
C GLU A 77 8.55 23.59 -1.28
N GLU A 78 8.57 23.81 -2.59
CA GLU A 78 7.40 23.60 -3.45
C GLU A 78 6.98 22.13 -3.44
N LEU A 79 7.92 21.21 -3.61
CA LEU A 79 7.64 19.76 -3.58
C LEU A 79 7.18 19.30 -2.19
N ALA A 80 7.78 19.82 -1.11
CA ALA A 80 7.34 19.52 0.25
C ALA A 80 5.92 20.01 0.51
N ARG A 81 5.54 21.19 -0.02
CA ARG A 81 4.15 21.66 0.04
C ARG A 81 3.21 20.75 -0.75
N MET A 82 3.57 20.36 -1.98
CA MET A 82 2.76 19.43 -2.77
C MET A 82 2.62 18.05 -2.09
N LEU A 83 3.67 17.59 -1.39
CA LEU A 83 3.60 16.39 -0.56
C LEU A 83 2.57 16.57 0.56
N ALA A 84 2.62 17.69 1.29
CA ALA A 84 1.67 17.98 2.35
C ALA A 84 0.22 18.12 1.84
N ASP A 85 0.02 18.78 0.69
CA ASP A 85 -1.29 18.90 0.04
C ASP A 85 -1.86 17.52 -0.34
N GLY A 86 -1.03 16.64 -0.91
CA GLY A 86 -1.40 15.27 -1.24
C GLY A 86 -1.70 14.41 0.00
N GLN A 87 -0.93 14.56 1.07
CA GLN A 87 -1.19 13.89 2.36
C GLN A 87 -2.50 14.36 2.98
N THR A 88 -2.82 15.65 2.85
CA THR A 88 -4.11 16.21 3.28
C THR A 88 -5.25 15.59 2.48
N ALA A 89 -5.11 15.46 1.16
CA ALA A 89 -6.10 14.78 0.32
C ALA A 89 -6.33 13.33 0.77
N LEU A 90 -5.26 12.57 1.05
CA LEU A 90 -5.37 11.20 1.60
C LEU A 90 -6.13 11.18 2.93
N SER A 91 -5.79 12.08 3.85
CA SER A 91 -6.43 12.12 5.18
C SER A 91 -7.92 12.49 5.12
N THR A 92 -8.36 13.16 4.06
CA THR A 92 -9.75 13.51 3.79
C THR A 92 -10.49 12.51 2.89
N GLY A 93 -9.85 11.38 2.54
CA GLY A 93 -10.45 10.33 1.71
C GLY A 93 -10.37 10.58 0.19
N ASP A 94 -9.73 11.65 -0.26
CA ASP A 94 -9.52 11.93 -1.69
C ASP A 94 -8.23 11.26 -2.21
N ALA A 95 -8.25 9.93 -2.28
CA ALA A 95 -7.12 9.16 -2.80
C ALA A 95 -6.80 9.48 -4.28
N VAL A 96 -7.81 9.84 -5.10
CA VAL A 96 -7.62 10.22 -6.50
C VAL A 96 -6.91 11.56 -6.60
N GLY A 97 -7.34 12.55 -5.82
CA GLY A 97 -6.67 13.85 -5.72
C GLY A 97 -5.22 13.72 -5.22
N ALA A 98 -4.99 12.86 -4.24
CA ALA A 98 -3.66 12.57 -3.72
C ALA A 98 -2.74 11.97 -4.81
N VAL A 99 -3.19 10.97 -5.56
CA VAL A 99 -2.42 10.39 -6.68
C VAL A 99 -2.05 11.46 -7.69
N ARG A 100 -2.99 12.34 -8.06
CA ARG A 100 -2.71 13.44 -8.99
C ARG A 100 -1.65 14.39 -8.44
N ALA A 101 -1.77 14.81 -7.17
CA ALA A 101 -0.82 15.73 -6.53
C ALA A 101 0.60 15.11 -6.45
N PHE A 102 0.73 13.86 -6.02
CA PHE A 102 2.02 13.20 -5.93
C PHE A 102 2.65 12.93 -7.31
N THR A 103 1.85 12.56 -8.31
CA THR A 103 2.33 12.34 -9.68
C THR A 103 2.84 13.65 -10.29
N GLU A 104 2.11 14.76 -10.08
CA GLU A 104 2.54 16.09 -10.52
C GLU A 104 3.84 16.52 -9.80
N ALA A 105 3.92 16.31 -8.48
CA ALA A 105 5.12 16.60 -7.71
C ALA A 105 6.33 15.81 -8.22
N LEU A 106 6.16 14.50 -8.48
CA LEU A 106 7.23 13.65 -9.04
C LEU A 106 7.64 14.07 -10.45
N GLY A 107 6.70 14.52 -11.29
CA GLY A 107 7.00 15.08 -12.61
C GLY A 107 7.85 16.35 -12.52
N ARG A 108 7.73 17.11 -11.44
CA ARG A 108 8.52 18.32 -11.16
C ARG A 108 9.78 18.03 -10.34
N ALA A 109 9.93 16.84 -9.77
CA ALA A 109 10.98 16.53 -8.79
C ALA A 109 12.40 16.67 -9.37
N GLY A 110 12.63 16.28 -10.64
CA GLY A 110 13.92 16.42 -11.31
C GLY A 110 15.08 15.87 -10.46
N ARG A 111 15.89 16.78 -9.87
CA ARG A 111 16.98 16.47 -8.94
C ARG A 111 16.58 16.73 -7.48
N ALA A 112 15.40 16.31 -7.06
CA ALA A 112 15.02 16.40 -5.65
C ALA A 112 15.98 15.58 -4.77
N SER A 113 16.10 15.98 -3.49
CA SER A 113 16.86 15.19 -2.52
C SER A 113 16.25 13.79 -2.37
N LEU A 114 17.11 12.80 -2.07
CA LEU A 114 16.68 11.42 -1.87
C LEU A 114 15.52 11.29 -0.86
N PRO A 115 15.56 11.95 0.32
CA PRO A 115 14.46 11.87 1.28
C PRO A 115 13.11 12.34 0.72
N LEU A 116 13.12 13.45 -0.04
CA LEU A 116 11.89 14.01 -0.59
C LEU A 116 11.35 13.17 -1.75
N ALA A 117 12.22 12.73 -2.67
CA ALA A 117 11.84 11.82 -3.75
C ALA A 117 11.29 10.50 -3.23
N TRP A 118 11.88 9.97 -2.15
CA TRP A 118 11.40 8.79 -1.45
C TRP A 118 10.02 9.01 -0.84
N SER A 119 9.84 10.08 -0.06
CA SER A 119 8.58 10.39 0.61
C SER A 119 7.42 10.58 -0.36
N LEU A 120 7.67 11.25 -1.50
CA LEU A 120 6.66 11.41 -2.56
C LEU A 120 6.25 10.07 -3.18
N ARG A 121 7.21 9.18 -3.48
CA ARG A 121 6.91 7.86 -4.04
C ARG A 121 6.20 6.96 -3.02
N GLN A 122 6.64 6.98 -1.77
CA GLN A 122 6.00 6.22 -0.70
C GLN A 122 4.54 6.65 -0.50
N ALA A 123 4.27 7.95 -0.46
CA ALA A 123 2.90 8.47 -0.36
C ALA A 123 2.05 8.09 -1.59
N LEU A 124 2.64 8.16 -2.80
CA LEU A 124 1.97 7.74 -4.02
C LEU A 124 1.65 6.24 -4.01
N THR A 125 2.57 5.38 -3.55
CA THR A 125 2.31 3.92 -3.48
C THR A 125 1.18 3.57 -2.53
N LEU A 126 1.04 4.28 -1.40
CA LEU A 126 -0.09 4.10 -0.47
C LEU A 126 -1.42 4.46 -1.15
N ALA A 127 -1.49 5.62 -1.81
CA ALA A 127 -2.69 6.05 -2.51
C ALA A 127 -3.08 5.11 -3.67
N LEU A 128 -2.10 4.60 -4.41
CA LEU A 128 -2.33 3.64 -5.50
C LEU A 128 -2.79 2.27 -4.99
N ALA A 129 -2.25 1.82 -3.85
CA ALA A 129 -2.67 0.59 -3.19
C ALA A 129 -4.13 0.67 -2.74
N ASP A 130 -4.54 1.78 -2.12
CA ASP A 130 -5.92 2.02 -1.69
C ASP A 130 -6.90 2.01 -2.87
N LEU A 131 -6.50 2.55 -4.02
CA LEU A 131 -7.29 2.55 -5.25
C LEU A 131 -7.25 1.22 -6.02
N GLY A 132 -6.40 0.27 -5.62
CA GLY A 132 -6.19 -0.99 -6.35
C GLY A 132 -5.51 -0.80 -7.72
N ARG A 133 -4.80 0.31 -7.95
CA ARG A 133 -4.09 0.62 -9.22
C ARG A 133 -2.75 -0.13 -9.27
N LEU A 134 -2.84 -1.46 -9.37
CA LEU A 134 -1.70 -2.37 -9.19
C LEU A 134 -0.52 -2.11 -10.14
N SER A 135 -0.79 -1.85 -11.43
CA SER A 135 0.27 -1.61 -12.42
C SER A 135 1.08 -0.36 -12.12
N GLU A 136 0.41 0.71 -11.68
CA GLU A 136 1.07 1.96 -11.34
C GLU A 136 1.78 1.86 -9.99
N TRP A 137 1.18 1.18 -9.02
CA TRP A 137 1.84 0.86 -7.75
C TRP A 137 3.14 0.10 -8.00
N ARG A 138 3.10 -0.94 -8.84
CA ARG A 138 4.29 -1.70 -9.23
C ARG A 138 5.38 -0.81 -9.84
N ALA A 139 5.03 0.04 -10.80
CA ALA A 139 5.98 0.95 -11.43
C ALA A 139 6.66 1.90 -10.42
N GLN A 140 5.91 2.36 -9.40
CA GLN A 140 6.52 3.17 -8.33
C GLN A 140 7.43 2.34 -7.43
N GLN A 141 7.09 1.09 -7.10
CA GLN A 141 7.97 0.21 -6.33
C GLN A 141 9.27 -0.11 -7.08
N GLU A 142 9.20 -0.36 -8.38
CA GLU A 142 10.38 -0.56 -9.24
C GLU A 142 11.29 0.68 -9.21
N ALA A 143 10.70 1.86 -9.33
CA ALA A 143 11.45 3.12 -9.24
C ALA A 143 12.07 3.34 -7.84
N MET A 144 11.39 2.91 -6.77
CA MET A 144 11.94 2.97 -5.40
C MET A 144 13.10 1.99 -5.21
N VAL A 145 13.01 0.79 -5.76
CA VAL A 145 14.12 -0.18 -5.76
C VAL A 145 15.35 0.40 -6.46
N MET A 146 15.19 0.98 -7.65
CA MET A 146 16.28 1.64 -8.37
C MET A 146 16.88 2.79 -7.55
N LEU A 147 16.03 3.66 -7.01
CA LEU A 147 16.48 4.82 -6.22
C LEU A 147 17.27 4.41 -4.98
N ALA A 148 16.83 3.36 -4.28
CA ALA A 148 17.52 2.84 -3.10
C ALA A 148 18.82 2.13 -3.45
N THR A 149 18.88 1.44 -4.59
CA THR A 149 20.09 0.78 -5.11
C THR A 149 21.14 1.83 -5.52
N ASP A 150 20.75 2.85 -6.29
CA ASP A 150 21.64 3.91 -6.73
C ASP A 150 22.20 4.73 -5.55
N ALA A 151 21.45 4.84 -4.47
CA ALA A 151 21.84 5.53 -3.25
C ALA A 151 22.66 4.67 -2.27
N ASP A 152 22.89 3.39 -2.57
CA ASP A 152 23.51 2.40 -1.66
C ASP A 152 22.86 2.45 -0.25
N ALA A 153 21.50 2.43 -0.21
CA ALA A 153 20.71 2.61 0.99
C ALA A 153 19.95 1.32 1.36
N PRO A 154 20.58 0.36 2.06
CA PRO A 154 19.99 -0.97 2.31
C PRO A 154 18.66 -0.90 3.08
N HIS A 155 18.45 0.06 3.97
CA HIS A 155 17.19 0.25 4.69
C HIS A 155 16.04 0.67 3.74
N LEU A 156 16.30 1.55 2.77
CA LEU A 156 15.33 1.92 1.75
C LEU A 156 15.08 0.78 0.77
N LEU A 157 16.13 0.04 0.42
CA LEU A 157 16.01 -1.12 -0.47
C LEU A 157 15.15 -2.22 0.16
N ALA A 158 15.31 -2.50 1.47
CA ALA A 158 14.47 -3.44 2.19
C ALA A 158 12.99 -3.00 2.19
N GLN A 159 12.73 -1.71 2.44
CA GLN A 159 11.35 -1.17 2.36
C GLN A 159 10.75 -1.28 0.96
N ALA A 160 11.52 -0.93 -0.09
CA ALA A 160 11.04 -1.02 -1.47
C ALA A 160 10.72 -2.46 -1.87
N LYS A 161 11.60 -3.41 -1.53
CA LYS A 161 11.38 -4.85 -1.81
C LYS A 161 10.21 -5.43 -1.02
N GLN A 162 10.01 -5.00 0.23
CA GLN A 162 8.84 -5.36 1.03
C GLN A 162 7.54 -4.85 0.38
N GLY A 163 7.50 -3.60 -0.07
CA GLY A 163 6.37 -3.02 -0.80
C GLY A 163 6.15 -3.70 -2.15
N MET A 164 7.21 -4.07 -2.88
CA MET A 164 7.15 -4.83 -4.12
C MET A 164 6.50 -6.20 -3.91
N SER A 165 6.89 -6.92 -2.84
CA SER A 165 6.28 -8.20 -2.47
C SER A 165 4.78 -8.07 -2.25
N ASN A 166 4.33 -7.04 -1.51
CA ASN A 166 2.91 -6.81 -1.26
C ASN A 166 2.13 -6.54 -2.55
N CYS A 167 2.68 -5.73 -3.45
CA CYS A 167 2.10 -5.44 -4.75
C CYS A 167 1.97 -6.70 -5.61
N MET A 168 3.04 -7.48 -5.74
CA MET A 168 3.07 -8.73 -6.53
C MET A 168 2.11 -9.77 -5.97
N ARG A 169 2.04 -9.92 -4.63
CA ARG A 169 1.12 -10.85 -3.98
C ARG A 169 -0.34 -10.50 -4.27
N LEU A 170 -0.70 -9.22 -4.24
CA LEU A 170 -2.05 -8.78 -4.59
C LEU A 170 -2.35 -9.00 -6.09
N ALA A 171 -1.34 -8.84 -6.96
CA ALA A 171 -1.45 -9.17 -8.38
C ALA A 171 -1.52 -10.68 -8.67
N GLY A 172 -1.33 -11.55 -7.66
CA GLY A 172 -1.30 -13.01 -7.82
C GLY A 172 0.04 -13.56 -8.30
N GLU A 173 1.08 -12.74 -8.35
CA GLU A 173 2.45 -13.12 -8.73
C GLU A 173 3.20 -13.67 -7.50
N ASN A 174 2.72 -14.80 -6.95
CA ASN A 174 3.12 -15.27 -5.64
C ASN A 174 4.60 -15.69 -5.54
N ALA A 175 5.17 -16.32 -6.58
CA ALA A 175 6.58 -16.73 -6.56
C ALA A 175 7.54 -15.52 -6.64
N PRO A 176 7.39 -14.53 -7.52
CA PRO A 176 8.15 -13.29 -7.46
C PRO A 176 7.96 -12.51 -6.15
N ALA A 177 6.74 -12.49 -5.59
CA ALA A 177 6.45 -11.85 -4.30
C ALA A 177 7.28 -12.46 -3.17
N TYR A 178 7.37 -13.79 -3.13
CA TYR A 178 8.21 -14.48 -2.16
C TYR A 178 9.70 -14.12 -2.30
N VAL A 179 10.22 -14.06 -3.52
CA VAL A 179 11.63 -13.68 -3.76
C VAL A 179 11.89 -12.26 -3.22
N ALA A 180 11.02 -11.31 -3.57
CA ALA A 180 11.16 -9.91 -3.11
C ALA A 180 11.07 -9.80 -1.57
N ALA A 181 10.14 -10.53 -0.92
CA ALA A 181 10.02 -10.55 0.54
C ALA A 181 11.24 -11.16 1.22
N ARG A 182 11.78 -12.25 0.65
CA ARG A 182 12.97 -12.92 1.16
C ARG A 182 14.19 -12.01 1.09
N GLU A 183 14.41 -11.36 -0.04
CA GLU A 183 15.50 -10.40 -0.21
C GLU A 183 15.35 -9.20 0.75
N ALA A 184 14.11 -8.69 0.97
CA ALA A 184 13.86 -7.64 1.96
C ALA A 184 14.25 -8.08 3.37
N TYR A 185 13.86 -9.27 3.77
CA TYR A 185 14.20 -9.83 5.08
C TYR A 185 15.69 -10.07 5.25
N ASP A 186 16.37 -10.69 4.25
CA ASP A 186 17.80 -10.95 4.28
C ASP A 186 18.59 -9.63 4.43
N LEU A 187 18.21 -8.57 3.70
CA LEU A 187 18.80 -7.22 3.87
C LEU A 187 18.72 -6.73 5.32
N THR A 188 17.59 -6.97 6.02
CA THR A 188 17.48 -6.51 7.41
C THR A 188 18.44 -7.23 8.36
N ARG A 189 18.74 -8.49 8.09
CA ARG A 189 19.69 -9.29 8.87
C ARG A 189 21.13 -8.94 8.56
N ASP A 190 21.47 -8.90 7.29
CA ASP A 190 22.83 -8.71 6.80
C ASP A 190 23.39 -7.34 7.18
N HIS A 191 22.53 -6.32 7.27
CA HIS A 191 22.90 -4.95 7.62
C HIS A 191 22.49 -4.53 9.04
N GLY A 192 21.95 -5.43 9.88
CA GLY A 192 21.56 -5.12 11.25
C GLY A 192 20.54 -3.98 11.33
N LEU A 193 19.56 -3.95 10.42
CA LEU A 193 18.57 -2.87 10.33
C LEU A 193 17.61 -2.87 11.52
N PRO A 194 16.90 -1.75 11.79
CA PRO A 194 16.02 -1.61 12.95
C PRO A 194 14.99 -2.72 13.08
N THR A 195 14.70 -3.16 14.31
CA THR A 195 13.74 -4.23 14.64
C THR A 195 12.36 -4.00 14.01
N THR A 196 11.88 -2.76 14.01
CA THR A 196 10.60 -2.39 13.38
C THR A 196 10.58 -2.74 11.89
N LEU A 197 11.63 -2.41 11.14
CA LEU A 197 11.72 -2.73 9.71
C LEU A 197 11.86 -4.25 9.50
N ARG A 198 12.64 -4.93 10.33
CA ARG A 198 12.76 -6.38 10.29
C ARG A 198 11.42 -7.07 10.52
N ALA A 199 10.63 -6.61 11.50
CA ALA A 199 9.28 -7.10 11.75
C ALA A 199 8.36 -6.92 10.54
N GLN A 200 8.38 -5.75 9.91
CA GLN A 200 7.60 -5.47 8.69
C GLN A 200 8.01 -6.37 7.52
N CYS A 201 9.30 -6.62 7.32
CA CYS A 201 9.81 -7.52 6.28
C CYS A 201 9.43 -8.98 6.58
N LEU A 202 9.46 -9.42 7.84
CA LEU A 202 9.00 -10.74 8.25
C LEU A 202 7.49 -10.92 8.02
N ILE A 203 6.67 -9.93 8.34
CA ILE A 203 5.22 -9.95 8.05
C ILE A 203 4.97 -10.19 6.54
N ALA A 204 5.70 -9.47 5.68
CA ALA A 204 5.58 -9.64 4.23
C ALA A 204 6.07 -11.02 3.76
N LEU A 205 7.17 -11.52 4.33
CA LEU A 205 7.72 -12.85 4.02
C LEU A 205 6.75 -13.96 4.41
N ILE A 206 6.22 -13.92 5.64
CA ILE A 206 5.22 -14.88 6.14
C ILE A 206 3.99 -14.90 5.22
N ALA A 207 3.48 -13.72 4.85
CA ALA A 207 2.34 -13.63 3.95
C ALA A 207 2.63 -14.26 2.58
N ALA A 208 3.82 -14.02 2.01
CA ALA A 208 4.23 -14.60 0.73
C ALA A 208 4.45 -16.13 0.83
N GLU A 209 5.02 -16.63 1.92
CA GLU A 209 5.21 -18.06 2.19
C GLU A 209 3.87 -18.80 2.29
N VAL A 210 2.89 -18.21 2.97
CA VAL A 210 1.53 -18.75 3.04
C VAL A 210 0.89 -18.85 1.65
N GLU A 211 1.07 -17.81 0.81
CA GLU A 211 0.50 -17.82 -0.56
C GLU A 211 1.08 -18.94 -1.45
N ILE A 212 2.36 -19.28 -1.29
CA ILE A 212 3.01 -20.35 -2.08
C ILE A 212 3.01 -21.72 -1.37
N GLY A 213 2.26 -21.87 -0.26
CA GLY A 213 2.12 -23.15 0.44
C GLY A 213 3.32 -23.56 1.30
N ARG A 214 4.26 -22.64 1.60
CA ARG A 214 5.41 -22.90 2.49
C ARG A 214 5.05 -22.75 3.96
N GLY A 215 4.05 -23.49 4.40
CA GLY A 215 3.48 -23.32 5.74
C GLY A 215 4.44 -23.64 6.90
N ALA A 216 5.41 -24.55 6.71
CA ALA A 216 6.40 -24.86 7.74
C ALA A 216 7.38 -23.70 7.96
N GLU A 217 7.87 -23.10 6.87
CA GLU A 217 8.74 -21.92 6.91
C GLU A 217 7.98 -20.72 7.48
N ALA A 218 6.75 -20.48 7.03
CA ALA A 218 5.90 -19.41 7.54
C ALA A 218 5.68 -19.54 9.07
N THR A 219 5.49 -20.76 9.60
CA THR A 219 5.36 -20.98 11.05
C THR A 219 6.62 -20.60 11.80
N ARG A 220 7.79 -21.03 11.32
CA ARG A 220 9.07 -20.68 11.95
C ARG A 220 9.34 -19.18 11.93
N HIS A 221 9.06 -18.51 10.80
CA HIS A 221 9.22 -17.06 10.72
C HIS A 221 8.19 -16.31 11.55
N ALA A 222 6.98 -16.88 11.76
CA ALA A 222 6.00 -16.31 12.67
C ALA A 222 6.45 -16.41 14.13
N GLU A 223 7.07 -17.52 14.52
CA GLU A 223 7.69 -17.69 15.86
C GLU A 223 8.81 -16.67 16.06
N GLU A 224 9.75 -16.56 15.09
CA GLU A 224 10.80 -15.54 15.11
C GLU A 224 10.23 -14.12 15.21
N LEU A 225 9.17 -13.81 14.43
CA LEU A 225 8.53 -12.50 14.46
C LEU A 225 7.98 -12.18 15.86
N LEU A 226 7.31 -13.13 16.50
CA LEU A 226 6.76 -12.91 17.85
C LEU A 226 7.85 -12.72 18.91
N GLU A 227 9.01 -13.37 18.78
CA GLU A 227 10.16 -13.17 19.65
C GLU A 227 10.82 -11.78 19.49
N LEU A 228 10.64 -11.13 18.34
CA LEU A 228 11.16 -9.79 18.08
C LEU A 228 10.32 -8.67 18.69
N LEU A 229 9.09 -8.97 19.12
CA LEU A 229 8.17 -7.94 19.60
C LEU A 229 8.55 -7.51 21.01
N ASP A 230 8.90 -6.24 21.14
CA ASP A 230 9.11 -5.56 22.41
C ASP A 230 8.34 -4.22 22.42
N ASP A 231 8.43 -3.49 23.54
CA ASP A 231 7.74 -2.19 23.70
C ASP A 231 8.28 -1.10 22.75
N GLY A 232 9.43 -1.30 22.13
CA GLY A 232 10.01 -0.40 21.13
C GLY A 232 9.37 -0.54 19.75
N VAL A 233 8.65 -1.64 19.49
CA VAL A 233 7.91 -1.86 18.24
C VAL A 233 6.53 -1.20 18.36
N PRO A 234 6.10 -0.34 17.40
CA PRO A 234 4.78 0.29 17.44
C PRO A 234 3.62 -0.72 17.56
N ALA A 235 2.60 -0.39 18.35
CA ALA A 235 1.44 -1.26 18.59
C ALA A 235 0.75 -1.73 17.31
N SER A 236 0.66 -0.88 16.28
CA SER A 236 0.10 -1.25 14.97
C SER A 236 0.91 -2.36 14.28
N ILE A 237 2.23 -2.36 14.42
CA ILE A 237 3.10 -3.41 13.86
C ILE A 237 3.04 -4.68 14.68
N ARG A 238 3.02 -4.59 16.03
CA ARG A 238 2.83 -5.75 16.90
C ARG A 238 1.50 -6.43 16.62
N ALA A 239 0.42 -5.66 16.47
CA ALA A 239 -0.90 -6.19 16.11
C ALA A 239 -0.91 -6.87 14.73
N GLN A 240 -0.24 -6.30 13.73
CA GLN A 240 -0.06 -6.92 12.42
C GLN A 240 0.78 -8.20 12.49
N ALA A 241 1.79 -8.25 13.36
CA ALA A 241 2.61 -9.43 13.58
C ALA A 241 1.79 -10.58 14.21
N HIS A 242 1.00 -10.30 15.25
CA HIS A 242 0.07 -11.27 15.83
C HIS A 242 -0.96 -11.75 14.79
N TRP A 243 -1.48 -10.87 13.94
CA TRP A 243 -2.38 -11.25 12.85
C TRP A 243 -1.71 -12.16 11.82
N ALA A 244 -0.49 -11.85 11.38
CA ALA A 244 0.27 -12.69 10.46
C ALA A 244 0.50 -14.09 11.02
N ALA A 245 0.91 -14.18 12.30
CA ALA A 245 1.09 -15.44 13.00
C ALA A 245 -0.26 -16.20 13.15
N ALA A 246 -1.34 -15.52 13.52
CA ALA A 246 -2.68 -16.12 13.62
C ALA A 246 -3.15 -16.70 12.28
N THR A 247 -2.95 -15.97 11.18
CA THR A 247 -3.30 -16.43 9.83
C THR A 247 -2.50 -17.68 9.45
N THR A 248 -1.20 -17.70 9.76
CA THR A 248 -0.29 -18.82 9.52
C THR A 248 -0.75 -20.06 10.29
N LEU A 249 -0.98 -19.94 11.60
CA LEU A 249 -1.42 -21.05 12.44
C LEU A 249 -2.81 -21.58 12.01
N SER A 250 -3.73 -20.68 11.68
CA SER A 250 -5.05 -21.04 11.16
C SER A 250 -4.96 -21.84 9.86
N SER A 251 -4.03 -21.49 8.95
CA SER A 251 -3.80 -22.23 7.70
C SER A 251 -3.22 -23.63 7.93
N ARG A 252 -2.61 -23.86 9.11
CA ARG A 252 -2.02 -25.14 9.53
C ARG A 252 -2.94 -25.98 10.43
N GLY A 253 -4.20 -25.58 10.61
CA GLY A 253 -5.16 -26.25 11.47
C GLY A 253 -4.96 -26.00 12.98
N ARG A 254 -4.00 -25.15 13.38
CA ARG A 254 -3.78 -24.78 14.80
C ARG A 254 -4.74 -23.64 15.19
N HIS A 255 -6.02 -23.92 15.10
CA HIS A 255 -7.08 -22.90 15.17
C HIS A 255 -7.19 -22.24 16.55
N GLU A 256 -7.09 -23.01 17.64
CA GLU A 256 -7.16 -22.44 19.00
C GLU A 256 -6.06 -21.42 19.27
N GLU A 257 -4.83 -21.71 18.81
CA GLU A 257 -3.71 -20.79 18.95
C GLU A 257 -3.90 -19.56 18.05
N ALA A 258 -4.41 -19.74 16.85
CA ALA A 258 -4.75 -18.65 15.96
C ALA A 258 -5.78 -17.69 16.57
N VAL A 259 -6.82 -18.23 17.24
CA VAL A 259 -7.82 -17.43 17.95
C VAL A 259 -7.20 -16.63 19.09
N LYS A 260 -6.28 -17.22 19.87
CA LYS A 260 -5.55 -16.49 20.95
C LYS A 260 -4.75 -15.32 20.38
N LEU A 261 -4.00 -15.53 19.30
CA LEU A 261 -3.17 -14.49 18.69
C LEU A 261 -4.00 -13.37 18.07
N ILE A 262 -5.08 -13.67 17.35
CA ILE A 262 -5.91 -12.60 16.79
C ILE A 262 -6.64 -11.81 17.87
N THR A 263 -7.02 -12.45 18.98
CA THR A 263 -7.59 -11.77 20.16
C THR A 263 -6.56 -10.84 20.79
N ALA A 264 -5.30 -11.28 20.94
CA ALA A 264 -4.21 -10.44 21.42
C ALA A 264 -4.01 -9.20 20.51
N ALA A 265 -3.97 -9.41 19.18
CA ALA A 265 -3.87 -8.31 18.22
C ALA A 265 -5.00 -7.28 18.36
N MET A 266 -6.24 -7.76 18.55
CA MET A 266 -7.41 -6.89 18.73
C MET A 266 -7.39 -6.10 20.04
N THR A 267 -6.79 -6.66 21.08
CA THR A 267 -6.68 -6.03 22.40
C THR A 267 -5.56 -5.00 22.42
N GLU A 268 -4.47 -5.26 21.72
CA GLU A 268 -3.26 -4.43 21.72
C GLU A 268 -3.43 -3.12 20.96
N LEU A 269 -4.22 -3.12 19.88
CA LEU A 269 -4.40 -1.95 19.02
C LEU A 269 -5.71 -1.21 19.33
N ALA A 270 -5.59 0.01 19.87
CA ALA A 270 -6.72 0.90 20.04
C ALA A 270 -7.13 1.57 18.71
N SER A 271 -8.42 1.86 18.53
CA SER A 271 -8.96 2.52 17.34
C SER A 271 -8.36 3.91 17.07
N GLY A 272 -7.94 4.60 18.14
CA GLY A 272 -7.32 5.92 18.04
C GLY A 272 -5.87 5.92 17.55
N GLU A 273 -5.20 4.76 17.51
CA GLU A 273 -3.81 4.63 17.05
C GLU A 273 -3.72 4.35 15.55
N ASP A 274 -4.50 3.39 15.07
CA ASP A 274 -4.61 3.03 13.64
C ASP A 274 -5.99 2.44 13.36
N LEU A 275 -6.93 3.29 13.00
CA LEU A 275 -8.35 2.95 12.81
C LEU A 275 -8.54 1.90 11.70
N ILE A 276 -7.77 1.97 10.64
CA ILE A 276 -7.90 1.03 9.51
C ILE A 276 -7.38 -0.36 9.90
N THR A 277 -6.21 -0.45 10.48
CA THR A 277 -5.68 -1.73 10.97
C THR A 277 -6.57 -2.30 12.08
N TRP A 278 -7.08 -1.47 13.00
CA TRP A 278 -8.06 -1.86 14.01
C TRP A 278 -9.30 -2.50 13.39
N ALA A 279 -9.86 -1.91 12.34
CA ALA A 279 -11.04 -2.44 11.66
C ALA A 279 -10.73 -3.75 10.92
N ARG A 280 -9.60 -3.81 10.20
CA ARG A 280 -9.20 -5.01 9.46
C ARG A 280 -8.91 -6.22 10.35
N LEU A 281 -8.37 -6.01 11.54
CA LEU A 281 -8.19 -7.07 12.54
C LEU A 281 -9.51 -7.75 12.91
N ARG A 282 -10.60 -6.99 13.01
CA ARG A 282 -11.93 -7.51 13.36
C ARG A 282 -12.54 -8.33 12.22
N LEU A 283 -12.29 -7.94 10.96
CA LEU A 283 -12.64 -8.76 9.80
C LEU A 283 -11.85 -10.08 9.81
N ALA A 284 -10.55 -10.00 10.10
CA ALA A 284 -9.69 -11.18 10.18
C ALA A 284 -10.12 -12.13 11.32
N ALA A 285 -10.52 -11.59 12.47
CA ALA A 285 -10.99 -12.38 13.61
C ALA A 285 -12.22 -13.23 13.25
N VAL A 286 -13.20 -12.65 12.55
CA VAL A 286 -14.35 -13.42 12.03
C VAL A 286 -13.90 -14.57 11.15
N SER A 287 -13.01 -14.32 10.19
CA SER A 287 -12.50 -15.33 9.27
C SER A 287 -11.69 -16.45 9.98
N ILE A 288 -10.95 -16.12 11.03
CA ILE A 288 -10.15 -17.08 11.80
C ILE A 288 -11.07 -17.90 12.71
N GLY A 289 -12.03 -17.27 13.39
CA GLY A 289 -12.99 -17.93 14.27
C GLY A 289 -13.84 -18.95 13.51
N GLN A 290 -14.35 -18.61 12.34
CA GLN A 290 -15.12 -19.54 11.51
C GLN A 290 -14.31 -20.78 11.10
N ARG A 291 -13.01 -20.64 10.79
CA ARG A 291 -12.13 -21.78 10.50
C ARG A 291 -11.85 -22.64 11.73
N ALA A 292 -11.93 -22.06 12.91
CA ALA A 292 -11.84 -22.79 14.16
C ALA A 292 -13.09 -23.64 14.47
N GLY A 293 -14.14 -23.55 13.65
CA GLY A 293 -15.41 -24.23 13.91
C GLY A 293 -16.18 -23.63 15.09
N GLU A 294 -15.71 -22.51 15.62
CA GLU A 294 -16.42 -21.76 16.65
C GLU A 294 -17.47 -20.88 16.00
N GLN A 295 -18.69 -20.93 16.52
CA GLN A 295 -19.68 -19.89 16.20
C GLN A 295 -19.07 -18.54 16.57
N VAL A 296 -19.07 -17.59 15.62
CA VAL A 296 -18.50 -16.26 15.85
C VAL A 296 -19.20 -15.64 17.07
N ARG A 297 -18.43 -15.35 18.11
CA ARG A 297 -18.94 -14.81 19.38
C ARG A 297 -19.72 -13.52 19.15
N ASP A 298 -20.78 -13.30 19.90
CA ASP A 298 -21.60 -12.07 19.76
C ASP A 298 -20.79 -10.79 19.92
N GLU A 299 -19.77 -10.79 20.79
CA GLU A 299 -18.84 -9.68 20.96
C GLU A 299 -18.04 -9.39 19.68
N TRP A 300 -17.58 -10.41 18.96
CA TRP A 300 -16.88 -10.25 17.69
C TRP A 300 -17.80 -9.78 16.58
N ARG A 301 -19.08 -10.24 16.58
CA ARG A 301 -20.09 -9.77 15.63
C ARG A 301 -20.41 -8.28 15.83
N ALA A 302 -20.51 -7.84 17.09
CA ALA A 302 -20.73 -6.42 17.40
C ALA A 302 -19.54 -5.57 16.94
N SER A 303 -18.33 -5.97 17.35
CA SER A 303 -17.09 -5.28 16.97
C SER A 303 -16.84 -5.29 15.44
N TYR A 304 -17.22 -6.38 14.77
CA TYR A 304 -17.20 -6.47 13.30
C TYR A 304 -18.11 -5.45 12.64
N ARG A 305 -19.36 -5.28 13.14
CA ARG A 305 -20.31 -4.31 12.55
C ARG A 305 -19.77 -2.89 12.60
N GLU A 306 -19.13 -2.49 13.71
CA GLU A 306 -18.47 -1.20 13.83
C GLU A 306 -17.31 -1.08 12.83
N ALA A 307 -16.47 -2.09 12.75
CA ALA A 307 -15.33 -2.13 11.84
C ALA A 307 -15.74 -2.07 10.37
N ALA A 308 -16.79 -2.79 9.99
CA ALA A 308 -17.33 -2.77 8.63
C ALA A 308 -17.85 -1.39 8.24
N GLN A 309 -18.50 -0.66 9.18
CA GLN A 309 -18.91 0.73 8.94
C GLN A 309 -17.73 1.66 8.71
N VAL A 310 -16.67 1.54 9.53
CA VAL A 310 -15.43 2.31 9.36
C VAL A 310 -14.83 2.09 7.97
N LEU A 311 -14.72 0.84 7.54
CA LEU A 311 -14.13 0.51 6.23
C LEU A 311 -15.00 0.96 5.06
N ARG A 312 -16.33 0.94 5.19
CA ARG A 312 -17.24 1.51 4.18
C ARG A 312 -17.13 3.03 4.10
N LEU A 313 -17.01 3.70 5.25
CA LEU A 313 -16.83 5.16 5.31
C LEU A 313 -15.48 5.61 4.75
N ALA A 314 -14.45 4.79 4.87
CA ALA A 314 -13.16 5.04 4.24
C ALA A 314 -13.24 5.06 2.70
N ALA A 315 -14.28 4.47 2.11
CA ALA A 315 -14.56 4.41 0.67
C ALA A 315 -13.37 3.92 -0.17
N VAL A 316 -12.54 3.04 0.41
CA VAL A 316 -11.38 2.45 -0.24
C VAL A 316 -11.80 1.12 -0.89
N PRO A 317 -11.65 0.97 -2.21
CA PRO A 317 -12.15 -0.17 -2.95
C PRO A 317 -11.72 -1.54 -2.42
N VAL A 318 -10.47 -1.65 -1.97
CA VAL A 318 -9.95 -2.91 -1.40
C VAL A 318 -10.68 -3.28 -0.11
N TYR A 319 -11.04 -2.31 0.72
CA TYR A 319 -11.74 -2.57 1.99
C TYR A 319 -13.21 -2.95 1.76
N GLU A 320 -13.87 -2.32 0.79
CA GLU A 320 -15.25 -2.68 0.41
C GLU A 320 -15.35 -4.16 0.03
N VAL A 321 -14.43 -4.64 -0.80
CA VAL A 321 -14.38 -6.06 -1.22
C VAL A 321 -14.13 -6.99 -0.04
N GLN A 322 -13.27 -6.61 0.91
CA GLN A 322 -13.03 -7.38 2.13
C GLN A 322 -14.26 -7.44 3.04
N VAL A 323 -15.02 -6.34 3.13
CA VAL A 323 -16.28 -6.29 3.88
C VAL A 323 -17.32 -7.21 3.23
N HIS A 324 -17.54 -7.13 1.91
CA HIS A 324 -18.44 -8.03 1.19
C HIS A 324 -18.11 -9.50 1.43
N LEU A 325 -16.83 -9.88 1.36
CA LEU A 325 -16.40 -11.26 1.60
C LEU A 325 -16.68 -11.71 3.04
N SER A 326 -16.52 -10.81 4.01
CA SER A 326 -16.81 -11.11 5.41
C SER A 326 -18.32 -11.20 5.68
N GLU A 327 -19.13 -10.34 5.07
CA GLU A 327 -20.60 -10.42 5.11
C GLU A 327 -21.11 -11.72 4.47
N ALA A 328 -20.54 -12.12 3.33
CA ALA A 328 -20.87 -13.38 2.69
C ALA A 328 -20.67 -14.57 3.64
N ARG A 329 -19.55 -14.59 4.36
CA ARG A 329 -19.22 -15.64 5.34
C ARG A 329 -20.17 -15.64 6.53
N LEU A 330 -20.48 -14.47 7.09
CA LEU A 330 -21.41 -14.34 8.22
C LEU A 330 -22.84 -14.72 7.84
N ALA A 331 -23.32 -14.27 6.67
CA ALA A 331 -24.63 -14.63 6.16
C ALA A 331 -24.76 -16.14 5.90
N ALA A 332 -23.69 -16.78 5.38
CA ALA A 332 -23.66 -18.24 5.20
C ALA A 332 -23.77 -19.00 6.54
N GLU A 333 -23.04 -18.54 7.58
CA GLU A 333 -23.11 -19.10 8.94
C GLU A 333 -24.51 -18.96 9.56
N GLU A 334 -25.21 -17.89 9.25
CA GLU A 334 -26.58 -17.62 9.70
C GLU A 334 -27.67 -18.36 8.86
N GLY A 335 -27.25 -19.11 7.84
CA GLY A 335 -28.17 -19.83 6.93
C GLY A 335 -28.89 -18.93 5.92
N ARG A 336 -28.48 -17.66 5.80
CA ARG A 336 -29.01 -16.70 4.83
C ARG A 336 -28.35 -16.86 3.47
N VAL A 337 -28.60 -18.03 2.84
CA VAL A 337 -27.87 -18.52 1.66
C VAL A 337 -27.93 -17.54 0.48
N THR A 338 -29.11 -16.96 0.23
CA THR A 338 -29.29 -16.00 -0.88
C THR A 338 -28.51 -14.71 -0.66
N ASP A 339 -28.53 -14.16 0.56
CA ASP A 339 -27.78 -12.95 0.92
C ASP A 339 -26.28 -13.25 0.85
N ALA A 340 -25.86 -14.39 1.39
CA ALA A 340 -24.47 -14.82 1.34
C ALA A 340 -23.93 -14.93 -0.10
N LEU A 341 -24.73 -15.47 -1.01
CA LEU A 341 -24.35 -15.56 -2.43
C LEU A 341 -24.26 -14.19 -3.07
N ALA A 342 -25.20 -13.28 -2.81
CA ALA A 342 -25.17 -11.91 -3.32
C ALA A 342 -23.92 -11.16 -2.87
N GLU A 343 -23.58 -11.22 -1.58
CA GLU A 343 -22.37 -10.60 -1.03
C GLU A 343 -21.08 -11.24 -1.59
N CYS A 344 -21.08 -12.55 -1.78
CA CYS A 344 -19.96 -13.26 -2.40
C CYS A 344 -19.75 -12.84 -3.86
N GLU A 345 -20.82 -12.67 -4.64
CA GLU A 345 -20.78 -12.20 -6.01
C GLU A 345 -20.34 -10.72 -6.09
N ALA A 346 -20.79 -9.89 -5.15
CA ALA A 346 -20.31 -8.50 -5.03
C ALA A 346 -18.80 -8.46 -4.79
N ALA A 347 -18.26 -9.29 -3.89
CA ALA A 347 -16.83 -9.38 -3.66
C ALA A 347 -16.08 -9.88 -4.92
N LEU A 348 -16.60 -10.87 -5.62
CA LEU A 348 -15.97 -11.45 -6.80
C LEU A 348 -16.06 -10.56 -8.04
N SER A 349 -17.02 -9.63 -8.11
CA SER A 349 -17.13 -8.65 -9.21
C SER A 349 -15.90 -7.74 -9.32
N ARG A 350 -15.14 -7.60 -8.23
CA ARG A 350 -13.86 -6.90 -8.13
C ARG A 350 -12.78 -7.81 -7.54
N GLY A 351 -12.80 -9.06 -7.95
CA GLY A 351 -11.93 -10.09 -7.42
C GLY A 351 -10.42 -9.82 -7.61
N GLU A 352 -10.05 -8.92 -8.53
CA GLU A 352 -8.68 -8.44 -8.70
C GLU A 352 -8.13 -7.70 -7.47
N LEU A 353 -9.00 -7.21 -6.59
CA LEU A 353 -8.64 -6.55 -5.33
C LEU A 353 -8.49 -7.53 -4.15
N LEU A 354 -8.81 -8.80 -4.36
CA LEU A 354 -8.58 -9.87 -3.38
C LEU A 354 -7.22 -10.53 -3.60
N SER A 355 -6.60 -11.01 -2.52
CA SER A 355 -5.46 -11.91 -2.64
C SER A 355 -5.86 -13.16 -3.44
N PHE A 356 -4.86 -13.82 -4.03
CA PHE A 356 -5.12 -15.06 -4.80
C PHE A 356 -5.88 -16.09 -3.96
N ARG A 357 -5.48 -16.31 -2.71
CA ARG A 357 -6.13 -17.27 -1.81
C ARG A 357 -7.53 -16.83 -1.37
N ASP A 358 -7.74 -15.55 -1.08
CA ASP A 358 -9.07 -15.06 -0.70
C ASP A 358 -10.05 -15.12 -1.86
N ARG A 359 -9.60 -14.83 -3.09
CA ARG A 359 -10.40 -14.98 -4.30
C ARG A 359 -10.77 -16.43 -4.55
N ALA A 360 -9.83 -17.36 -4.38
CA ALA A 360 -10.13 -18.79 -4.49
C ALA A 360 -11.15 -19.24 -3.44
N ARG A 361 -10.98 -18.85 -2.17
CA ARG A 361 -11.94 -19.16 -1.11
C ARG A 361 -13.32 -18.54 -1.34
N ALA A 362 -13.39 -17.30 -1.86
CA ALA A 362 -14.66 -16.68 -2.24
C ALA A 362 -15.37 -17.49 -3.35
N ARG A 363 -14.63 -17.94 -4.38
CA ARG A 363 -15.18 -18.80 -5.44
C ARG A 363 -15.69 -20.14 -4.89
N MET A 364 -14.94 -20.76 -3.98
CA MET A 364 -15.34 -22.01 -3.31
C MET A 364 -16.60 -21.81 -2.47
N LEU A 365 -16.69 -20.72 -1.70
CA LEU A 365 -17.88 -20.35 -0.93
C LEU A 365 -19.08 -20.15 -1.86
N GLY A 366 -18.95 -19.34 -2.89
CA GLY A 366 -20.01 -19.11 -3.87
C GLY A 366 -20.52 -20.39 -4.53
N ALA A 367 -19.61 -21.34 -4.83
CA ALA A 367 -20.01 -22.65 -5.37
C ALA A 367 -20.79 -23.47 -4.34
N ARG A 368 -20.37 -23.51 -3.06
CA ARG A 368 -21.13 -24.20 -1.99
C ARG A 368 -22.54 -23.62 -1.85
N LEU A 369 -22.66 -22.29 -1.80
CA LEU A 369 -23.94 -21.60 -1.71
C LEU A 369 -24.86 -21.89 -2.90
N ARG A 370 -24.31 -21.95 -4.14
CA ARG A 370 -25.07 -22.36 -5.33
C ARG A 370 -25.57 -23.79 -5.25
N ALA A 371 -24.77 -24.70 -4.69
CA ALA A 371 -25.22 -26.09 -4.48
C ALA A 371 -26.40 -26.18 -3.51
N GLU A 372 -26.38 -25.41 -2.42
CA GLU A 372 -27.49 -25.31 -1.46
C GLU A 372 -28.78 -24.76 -2.10
N LEU A 373 -28.64 -23.85 -3.10
CA LEU A 373 -29.74 -23.32 -3.92
C LEU A 373 -30.16 -24.25 -5.08
N GLY A 374 -29.70 -25.51 -5.10
CA GLY A 374 -30.07 -26.51 -6.12
C GLY A 374 -29.27 -26.39 -7.43
N GLN A 375 -28.31 -25.50 -7.56
CA GLN A 375 -27.48 -25.31 -8.76
C GLN A 375 -26.24 -26.22 -8.75
N ARG A 376 -26.38 -27.46 -8.38
CA ARG A 376 -25.29 -28.39 -8.09
C ARG A 376 -24.34 -28.64 -9.26
N ALA A 377 -24.86 -28.81 -10.47
CA ALA A 377 -24.00 -29.02 -11.65
C ALA A 377 -23.05 -27.85 -11.91
N ARG A 378 -23.55 -26.62 -11.74
CA ARG A 378 -22.76 -25.39 -11.85
C ARG A 378 -21.74 -25.31 -10.71
N ALA A 379 -22.13 -25.59 -9.49
CA ALA A 379 -21.26 -25.59 -8.32
C ALA A 379 -20.05 -26.52 -8.49
N VAL A 380 -20.29 -27.75 -8.98
CA VAL A 380 -19.23 -28.72 -9.24
C VAL A 380 -18.29 -28.24 -10.36
N ALA A 381 -18.81 -27.63 -11.43
CA ALA A 381 -18.00 -27.08 -12.50
C ALA A 381 -17.12 -25.92 -11.99
N ASP A 382 -17.70 -24.99 -11.23
CA ASP A 382 -16.98 -23.85 -10.63
C ASP A 382 -15.86 -24.33 -9.67
N LEU A 383 -16.13 -25.33 -8.82
CA LEU A 383 -15.13 -25.90 -7.90
C LEU A 383 -13.99 -26.61 -8.61
N ARG A 384 -14.27 -27.35 -9.69
CA ARG A 384 -13.22 -28.00 -10.51
C ARG A 384 -12.30 -26.96 -11.12
N ALA A 385 -12.86 -25.90 -11.72
CA ALA A 385 -12.06 -24.81 -12.29
C ALA A 385 -11.18 -24.13 -11.22
N VAL A 386 -11.72 -23.91 -10.01
CA VAL A 386 -10.94 -23.36 -8.90
C VAL A 386 -9.81 -24.31 -8.49
N ALA A 387 -10.09 -25.62 -8.38
CA ALA A 387 -9.08 -26.60 -8.00
C ALA A 387 -7.93 -26.69 -9.02
N GLU A 388 -8.25 -26.64 -10.32
CA GLU A 388 -7.27 -26.62 -11.40
C GLU A 388 -6.41 -25.35 -11.38
N ASP A 389 -7.03 -24.18 -11.21
CA ASP A 389 -6.31 -22.89 -11.06
C ASP A 389 -5.33 -22.93 -9.87
N LEU A 390 -5.78 -23.49 -8.73
CA LEU A 390 -4.97 -23.63 -7.51
C LEU A 390 -3.79 -24.59 -7.71
N GLN A 391 -4.00 -25.72 -8.40
CA GLN A 391 -2.93 -26.67 -8.74
C GLN A 391 -1.87 -26.02 -9.65
N GLN A 392 -2.30 -25.30 -10.67
CA GLN A 392 -1.38 -24.59 -11.58
C GLN A 392 -0.55 -23.52 -10.85
N ALA A 393 -1.16 -22.86 -9.86
CA ALA A 393 -0.49 -21.86 -9.03
C ALA A 393 0.36 -22.45 -7.89
N GLY A 394 0.37 -23.78 -7.71
CA GLY A 394 1.14 -24.46 -6.66
C GLY A 394 0.52 -24.37 -5.25
N ALA A 395 -0.72 -23.90 -5.11
CA ALA A 395 -1.43 -23.80 -3.84
C ALA A 395 -2.12 -25.15 -3.50
N MET A 396 -1.31 -26.18 -3.29
CA MET A 396 -1.77 -27.59 -3.20
C MET A 396 -2.68 -27.86 -2.02
N ASP A 397 -2.54 -27.14 -0.90
CA ASP A 397 -3.40 -27.24 0.28
C ASP A 397 -4.84 -26.81 -0.04
N LEU A 398 -5.03 -25.67 -0.68
CA LEU A 398 -6.35 -25.20 -1.12
C LEU A 398 -6.90 -26.02 -2.29
N ALA A 399 -6.04 -26.51 -3.20
CA ALA A 399 -6.45 -27.38 -4.28
C ALA A 399 -7.05 -28.69 -3.72
N ALA A 400 -6.43 -29.28 -2.70
CA ALA A 400 -6.94 -30.46 -2.03
C ALA A 400 -8.31 -30.20 -1.36
N GLU A 401 -8.48 -29.04 -0.68
CA GLU A 401 -9.76 -28.63 -0.09
C GLU A 401 -10.87 -28.50 -1.16
N ALA A 402 -10.54 -27.88 -2.30
CA ALA A 402 -11.48 -27.73 -3.41
C ALA A 402 -11.89 -29.08 -4.01
N TRP A 403 -10.93 -29.99 -4.26
CA TRP A 403 -11.20 -31.34 -4.76
C TRP A 403 -12.00 -32.19 -3.78
N GLN A 404 -11.73 -32.09 -2.48
CA GLN A 404 -12.52 -32.75 -1.46
C GLN A 404 -13.99 -32.29 -1.50
N THR A 405 -14.22 -30.96 -1.61
CA THR A 405 -15.57 -30.40 -1.74
C THR A 405 -16.28 -30.91 -3.00
N VAL A 406 -15.58 -31.07 -4.13
CA VAL A 406 -16.12 -31.67 -5.36
C VAL A 406 -16.54 -33.12 -5.09
N ALA A 407 -15.70 -33.91 -4.42
CA ALA A 407 -15.98 -35.30 -4.10
C ALA A 407 -17.21 -35.44 -3.17
N ASP A 408 -17.29 -34.64 -2.11
CA ASP A 408 -18.41 -34.62 -1.17
C ASP A 408 -19.74 -34.29 -1.86
N MET A 409 -19.72 -33.29 -2.74
CA MET A 409 -20.89 -32.96 -3.56
C MET A 409 -21.28 -34.09 -4.52
N ALA A 410 -20.33 -34.81 -5.10
CA ALA A 410 -20.60 -35.90 -6.01
C ALA A 410 -21.22 -37.11 -5.28
N LEU A 411 -20.76 -37.40 -4.06
CA LEU A 411 -21.30 -38.49 -3.23
C LEU A 411 -22.73 -38.21 -2.75
N ALA A 412 -22.96 -37.02 -2.19
CA ALA A 412 -24.30 -36.62 -1.72
C ALA A 412 -25.38 -36.55 -2.84
N GLY A 413 -25.00 -36.65 -4.13
CA GLY A 413 -25.92 -36.73 -5.27
C GLY A 413 -26.35 -38.17 -5.60
N ARG A 414 -25.54 -39.15 -5.19
CA ARG A 414 -25.87 -40.56 -5.41
C ARG A 414 -26.84 -41.09 -4.37
N ASP A 415 -26.87 -40.48 -3.18
CA ASP A 415 -27.78 -40.87 -2.10
C ASP A 415 -29.18 -40.24 -2.24
N ALA A 416 -29.37 -39.33 -3.20
CA ALA A 416 -30.63 -38.63 -3.47
C ALA A 416 -31.35 -39.14 -4.74
N GLU A 417 -30.71 -40.01 -5.53
CA GLU A 417 -31.33 -40.80 -6.63
C GLU A 417 -31.69 -42.19 -6.15
#